data_e01bf7aed22bff3578643542515e7927
#
_entry.id   e01bf7aed22bff3578643542515e7927
#
_cell.length_a   1.000
_cell.length_b   1.000
_cell.length_c   1.000
_cell.angle_alpha   90.00
_cell.angle_beta   90.00
_cell.angle_gamma   90.00
#
_symmetry.space_group_name_H-M   'P 1'
#
loop_
_entity.id
_entity.type
_entity.pdbx_description
1 polymer ?
#
loop_
_entity_poly.entity_id
_entity_poly.type
_entity_poly.pdbx_seq_one_letter_code
_entity_poly.pdbx_strand_id
1 'polypeptide(L)'
;MSELPDLSAQKPYALDQLAQLKGKIIQLSQSMVLQRARIERCRQSDLAAARDIYAELSKTRETLVETLAQAQLFLMEMEEYALAKVSGQLRQGLAGFALMSTGYKSVYEALSRFASSLPVGQKTNAAVVGRLMNNIKLGYYPTDPDNIDLLLRGIKFPEGVTTNLLDPCCGCGKALRQLAQGNNCYAYGVELDESRAEEAQ
;
A
#
# COMPACT_ATOMS: atom_id res chain seq x y z
N MET A 1 16.47 -37.41 -23.68
CA MET A 1 16.66 -36.71 -22.41
C MET A 1 15.99 -35.35 -22.58
N SER A 2 14.79 -35.18 -22.08
CA SER A 2 14.11 -33.88 -22.12
C SER A 2 14.73 -33.01 -21.03
N GLU A 3 15.33 -31.89 -21.42
CA GLU A 3 15.78 -30.85 -20.47
C GLU A 3 14.59 -30.40 -19.62
N LEU A 4 14.76 -30.53 -18.32
CA LEU A 4 13.81 -29.96 -17.37
C LEU A 4 13.81 -28.43 -17.57
N PRO A 5 12.62 -27.77 -17.61
CA PRO A 5 12.55 -26.31 -17.75
C PRO A 5 13.32 -25.62 -16.60
N ASP A 6 14.12 -24.64 -16.95
CA ASP A 6 14.91 -23.84 -16.01
C ASP A 6 13.98 -23.06 -15.07
N LEU A 7 13.79 -23.59 -13.87
CA LEU A 7 12.96 -23.01 -12.81
C LEU A 7 13.54 -21.70 -12.21
N SER A 8 14.80 -21.37 -12.54
CA SER A 8 15.46 -20.17 -12.02
C SER A 8 14.87 -18.86 -12.57
N ALA A 9 14.33 -18.88 -13.78
CA ALA A 9 13.71 -17.73 -14.43
C ALA A 9 12.27 -17.47 -13.98
N GLN A 10 11.58 -18.47 -13.40
CA GLN A 10 10.18 -18.34 -12.96
C GLN A 10 10.04 -17.65 -11.61
N LYS A 11 11.01 -17.81 -10.68
CA LYS A 11 10.96 -17.19 -9.34
C LYS A 11 10.92 -15.65 -9.35
N PRO A 12 11.74 -14.94 -10.16
CA PRO A 12 11.66 -13.47 -10.23
C PRO A 12 10.30 -12.98 -10.72
N TYR A 13 9.73 -13.64 -11.73
CA TYR A 13 8.40 -13.30 -12.26
C TYR A 13 7.30 -13.47 -11.19
N ALA A 14 7.29 -14.61 -10.48
CA ALA A 14 6.33 -14.86 -9.42
C ALA A 14 6.45 -13.83 -8.28
N LEU A 15 7.64 -13.39 -7.92
CA LEU A 15 7.87 -12.34 -6.94
C LEU A 15 7.29 -10.99 -7.37
N ASP A 16 7.47 -10.61 -8.63
CA ASP A 16 6.91 -9.37 -9.17
C ASP A 16 5.37 -9.42 -9.20
N GLN A 17 4.79 -10.55 -9.57
CA GLN A 17 3.35 -10.75 -9.53
C GLN A 17 2.81 -10.69 -8.10
N LEU A 18 3.47 -11.33 -7.14
CA LEU A 18 3.09 -11.25 -5.72
C LEU A 18 3.21 -9.82 -5.18
N ALA A 19 4.18 -9.03 -5.62
CA ALA A 19 4.30 -7.62 -5.26
C ALA A 19 3.09 -6.79 -5.71
N GLN A 20 2.65 -7.00 -6.97
CA GLN A 20 1.46 -6.35 -7.50
C GLN A 20 0.19 -6.79 -6.76
N LEU A 21 0.04 -8.10 -6.51
CA LEU A 21 -1.09 -8.67 -5.78
C LEU A 21 -1.15 -8.17 -4.33
N LYS A 22 0.00 -8.01 -3.66
CA LYS A 22 0.09 -7.39 -2.33
C LYS A 22 -0.55 -6.02 -2.30
N GLY A 23 -0.17 -5.15 -3.24
CA GLY A 23 -0.75 -3.81 -3.36
C GLY A 23 -2.25 -3.86 -3.61
N LYS A 24 -2.69 -4.72 -4.52
CA LYS A 24 -4.10 -4.90 -4.87
C LYS A 24 -4.94 -5.42 -3.69
N ILE A 25 -4.42 -6.37 -2.90
CA ILE A 25 -5.09 -6.88 -1.69
C ILE A 25 -5.31 -5.75 -0.68
N ILE A 26 -4.29 -4.94 -0.41
CA ILE A 26 -4.38 -3.80 0.52
C ILE A 26 -5.43 -2.79 0.02
N GLN A 27 -5.34 -2.38 -1.23
CA GLN A 27 -6.26 -1.40 -1.82
C GLN A 27 -7.72 -1.88 -1.77
N LEU A 28 -8.00 -3.11 -2.19
CA LEU A 28 -9.36 -3.65 -2.22
C LEU A 28 -9.92 -3.83 -0.80
N SER A 29 -9.11 -4.26 0.16
CA SER A 29 -9.54 -4.40 1.55
C SER A 29 -9.91 -3.05 2.18
N GLN A 30 -9.16 -1.99 1.88
CA GLN A 30 -9.47 -0.62 2.29
C GLN A 30 -10.76 -0.12 1.63
N SER A 31 -10.91 -0.34 0.32
CA SER A 31 -12.12 0.03 -0.41
C SER A 31 -13.37 -0.60 0.19
N MET A 32 -13.32 -1.88 0.58
CA MET A 32 -14.43 -2.56 1.26
C MET A 32 -14.83 -1.85 2.57
N VAL A 33 -13.86 -1.45 3.40
CA VAL A 33 -14.14 -0.74 4.66
C VAL A 33 -14.80 0.61 4.39
N LEU A 34 -14.28 1.38 3.42
CA LEU A 34 -14.80 2.69 3.05
C LEU A 34 -16.21 2.60 2.44
N GLN A 35 -16.42 1.65 1.53
CA GLN A 35 -17.73 1.42 0.91
C GLN A 35 -18.77 1.03 1.96
N ARG A 36 -18.40 0.15 2.91
CA ARG A 36 -19.29 -0.22 4.02
C ARG A 36 -19.66 0.99 4.88
N ALA A 37 -18.71 1.85 5.22
CA ALA A 37 -18.95 3.08 5.97
C ALA A 37 -19.83 4.08 5.20
N ARG A 38 -19.68 4.15 3.85
CA ARG A 38 -20.54 4.97 3.00
C ARG A 38 -21.98 4.45 2.98
N ILE A 39 -22.19 3.15 2.88
CA ILE A 39 -23.53 2.55 2.92
C ILE A 39 -24.23 2.93 4.21
N GLU A 40 -23.58 2.85 5.36
CA GLU A 40 -24.19 3.23 6.65
C GLU A 40 -24.62 4.70 6.68
N ARG A 41 -23.83 5.60 6.11
CA ARG A 41 -24.18 7.04 6.05
C ARG A 41 -25.33 7.33 5.10
N CYS A 42 -25.39 6.66 3.95
CA CYS A 42 -26.43 6.88 2.94
C CYS A 42 -27.75 6.17 3.27
N ARG A 43 -27.71 5.10 4.07
CA ARG A 43 -28.87 4.20 4.29
C ARG A 43 -30.13 4.90 4.78
N GLN A 44 -30.00 5.99 5.50
CA GLN A 44 -31.15 6.74 6.08
C GLN A 44 -31.61 7.87 5.18
N SER A 45 -30.73 8.44 4.33
CA SER A 45 -31.01 9.63 3.54
C SER A 45 -31.19 9.37 2.03
N ASP A 46 -30.49 8.35 1.50
CA ASP A 46 -30.50 8.03 0.06
C ASP A 46 -30.35 6.51 -0.15
N LEU A 47 -31.47 5.84 -0.25
CA LEU A 47 -31.53 4.39 -0.42
C LEU A 47 -31.02 3.94 -1.81
N ALA A 48 -31.14 4.77 -2.84
CA ALA A 48 -30.65 4.46 -4.19
C ALA A 48 -29.12 4.47 -4.19
N ALA A 49 -28.50 5.52 -3.69
CA ALA A 49 -27.05 5.59 -3.54
C ALA A 49 -26.50 4.45 -2.65
N ALA A 50 -27.21 4.07 -1.60
CA ALA A 50 -26.80 2.95 -0.74
C ALA A 50 -26.80 1.61 -1.50
N ARG A 51 -27.76 1.38 -2.42
CA ARG A 51 -27.82 0.18 -3.26
C ARG A 51 -26.68 0.13 -4.26
N ASP A 52 -26.35 1.26 -4.91
CA ASP A 52 -25.25 1.34 -5.87
C ASP A 52 -23.91 1.04 -5.18
N ILE A 53 -23.66 1.63 -4.01
CA ILE A 53 -22.45 1.37 -3.23
C ILE A 53 -22.40 -0.10 -2.77
N TYR A 54 -23.54 -0.70 -2.45
CA TYR A 54 -23.60 -2.13 -2.11
C TYR A 54 -23.21 -3.02 -3.29
N ALA A 55 -23.65 -2.69 -4.51
CA ALA A 55 -23.24 -3.40 -5.72
C ALA A 55 -21.72 -3.28 -5.97
N GLU A 56 -21.17 -2.06 -5.79
CA GLU A 56 -19.72 -1.83 -5.85
C GLU A 56 -18.96 -2.66 -4.79
N LEU A 57 -19.47 -2.72 -3.56
CA LEU A 57 -18.89 -3.49 -2.47
C LEU A 57 -18.87 -5.00 -2.79
N SER A 58 -19.94 -5.53 -3.38
CA SER A 58 -20.00 -6.93 -3.84
C SER A 58 -18.92 -7.21 -4.88
N LYS A 59 -18.79 -6.34 -5.88
CA LYS A 59 -17.76 -6.45 -6.92
C LYS A 59 -16.35 -6.35 -6.36
N THR A 60 -16.12 -5.45 -5.40
CA THR A 60 -14.82 -5.31 -4.73
C THR A 60 -14.45 -6.59 -3.98
N ARG A 61 -15.41 -7.21 -3.26
CA ARG A 61 -15.22 -8.52 -2.60
C ARG A 61 -14.87 -9.62 -3.60
N GLU A 62 -15.60 -9.71 -4.71
CA GLU A 62 -15.35 -10.71 -5.76
C GLU A 62 -13.95 -10.57 -6.35
N THR A 63 -13.55 -9.36 -6.70
CA THR A 63 -12.19 -9.06 -7.19
C THR A 63 -11.11 -9.41 -6.15
N LEU A 64 -11.38 -9.21 -4.87
CA LEU A 64 -10.45 -9.57 -3.80
C LEU A 64 -10.32 -11.09 -3.64
N VAL A 65 -11.43 -11.83 -3.77
CA VAL A 65 -11.45 -13.31 -3.78
C VAL A 65 -10.61 -13.86 -4.94
N GLU A 66 -10.75 -13.29 -6.15
CA GLU A 66 -9.94 -13.65 -7.31
C GLU A 66 -8.46 -13.32 -7.11
N THR A 67 -8.17 -12.15 -6.54
CA THR A 67 -6.80 -11.70 -6.24
C THR A 67 -6.10 -12.66 -5.26
N LEU A 68 -6.81 -13.13 -4.24
CA LEU A 68 -6.30 -14.14 -3.30
C LEU A 68 -6.11 -15.51 -3.96
N ALA A 69 -6.96 -15.89 -4.93
CA ALA A 69 -6.75 -17.11 -5.70
C ALA A 69 -5.48 -17.05 -6.54
N GLN A 70 -5.22 -15.92 -7.21
CA GLN A 70 -3.98 -15.69 -7.95
C GLN A 70 -2.75 -15.74 -7.03
N ALA A 71 -2.81 -15.05 -5.88
CA ALA A 71 -1.73 -15.09 -4.89
C ALA A 71 -1.45 -16.52 -4.40
N GLN A 72 -2.50 -17.32 -4.17
CA GLN A 72 -2.37 -18.73 -3.78
C GLN A 72 -1.60 -19.55 -4.82
N LEU A 73 -1.88 -19.37 -6.11
CA LEU A 73 -1.19 -20.08 -7.19
C LEU A 73 0.29 -19.73 -7.24
N PHE A 74 0.66 -18.45 -7.23
CA PHE A 74 2.06 -18.03 -7.24
C PHE A 74 2.82 -18.48 -5.98
N LEU A 75 2.17 -18.50 -4.81
CA LEU A 75 2.77 -19.03 -3.59
C LEU A 75 3.01 -20.54 -3.67
N MET A 76 2.13 -21.29 -4.33
CA MET A 76 2.33 -22.73 -4.57
C MET A 76 3.49 -22.97 -5.55
N GLU A 77 3.61 -22.18 -6.62
CA GLU A 77 4.74 -22.23 -7.56
C GLU A 77 6.09 -21.92 -6.89
N MET A 78 6.06 -21.06 -5.85
CA MET A 78 7.23 -20.71 -5.06
C MET A 78 7.52 -21.66 -3.90
N GLU A 79 6.73 -22.72 -3.73
CA GLU A 79 6.81 -23.68 -2.61
C GLU A 79 6.49 -23.06 -1.23
N GLU A 80 5.84 -21.89 -1.21
CA GLU A 80 5.40 -21.20 0.01
C GLU A 80 4.03 -21.72 0.49
N TYR A 81 3.96 -23.03 0.76
CA TYR A 81 2.70 -23.77 1.03
C TYR A 81 1.95 -23.25 2.26
N ALA A 82 2.66 -22.78 3.29
CA ALA A 82 2.02 -22.23 4.48
C ALA A 82 1.24 -20.96 4.14
N LEU A 83 1.82 -20.03 3.37
CA LEU A 83 1.16 -18.81 2.92
C LEU A 83 0.08 -19.09 1.88
N ALA A 84 0.27 -20.06 1.00
CA ALA A 84 -0.75 -20.51 0.05
C ALA A 84 -2.00 -21.03 0.78
N LYS A 85 -1.82 -21.79 1.85
CA LYS A 85 -2.92 -22.25 2.72
C LYS A 85 -3.67 -21.08 3.37
N VAL A 86 -2.95 -20.10 3.91
CA VAL A 86 -3.55 -18.89 4.51
C VAL A 86 -4.34 -18.10 3.46
N SER A 87 -3.81 -17.93 2.23
CA SER A 87 -4.53 -17.30 1.13
C SER A 87 -5.84 -18.02 0.81
N GLY A 88 -5.82 -19.35 0.74
CA GLY A 88 -7.01 -20.17 0.52
C GLY A 88 -8.07 -20.01 1.63
N GLN A 89 -7.65 -19.96 2.88
CA GLN A 89 -8.55 -19.74 4.02
C GLN A 89 -9.18 -18.34 3.98
N LEU A 90 -8.41 -17.30 3.71
CA LEU A 90 -8.91 -15.94 3.57
C LEU A 90 -9.89 -15.84 2.41
N ARG A 91 -9.60 -16.45 1.27
CA ARG A 91 -10.51 -16.54 0.12
C ARG A 91 -11.85 -17.16 0.46
N GLN A 92 -11.84 -18.32 1.13
CA GLN A 92 -13.07 -19.00 1.55
C GLN A 92 -13.86 -18.17 2.56
N GLY A 93 -13.18 -17.58 3.55
CA GLY A 93 -13.80 -16.69 4.52
C GLY A 93 -14.48 -15.50 3.88
N LEU A 94 -13.82 -14.86 2.91
CA LEU A 94 -14.37 -13.72 2.17
C LEU A 94 -15.54 -14.09 1.26
N ALA A 95 -15.50 -15.25 0.60
CA ALA A 95 -16.60 -15.71 -0.24
C ALA A 95 -17.89 -15.89 0.56
N GLY A 96 -17.78 -16.39 1.81
CA GLY A 96 -18.91 -16.54 2.74
C GLY A 96 -19.21 -15.30 3.60
N PHE A 97 -18.44 -14.21 3.46
CA PHE A 97 -18.57 -13.05 4.32
C PHE A 97 -19.83 -12.22 4.00
N ALA A 98 -20.69 -12.05 5.02
CA ALA A 98 -21.90 -11.25 4.86
C ALA A 98 -21.54 -9.75 4.74
N LEU A 99 -21.84 -9.13 3.58
CA LEU A 99 -21.48 -7.76 3.25
C LEU A 99 -22.06 -6.70 4.20
N MET A 100 -23.11 -7.02 4.95
CA MET A 100 -23.70 -6.11 5.94
C MET A 100 -23.29 -6.40 7.38
N SER A 101 -22.33 -7.33 7.59
CA SER A 101 -21.81 -7.64 8.93
C SER A 101 -20.98 -6.51 9.51
N THR A 102 -20.67 -6.56 10.80
CA THR A 102 -19.81 -5.60 11.52
C THR A 102 -18.33 -5.99 11.51
N GLY A 103 -17.99 -7.19 10.99
CA GLY A 103 -16.65 -7.77 11.05
C GLY A 103 -15.59 -7.20 10.08
N TYR A 104 -15.85 -6.08 9.39
CA TYR A 104 -14.94 -5.52 8.39
C TYR A 104 -13.56 -5.16 8.91
N LYS A 105 -13.45 -4.68 10.16
CA LYS A 105 -12.16 -4.36 10.76
C LYS A 105 -11.28 -5.61 10.88
N SER A 106 -11.84 -6.71 11.38
CA SER A 106 -11.12 -7.98 11.53
C SER A 106 -10.70 -8.57 10.17
N VAL A 107 -11.56 -8.46 9.16
CA VAL A 107 -11.25 -8.87 7.78
C VAL A 107 -10.10 -8.05 7.22
N TYR A 108 -10.15 -6.73 7.36
CA TYR A 108 -9.09 -5.84 6.93
C TYR A 108 -7.75 -6.15 7.62
N GLU A 109 -7.76 -6.35 8.93
CA GLU A 109 -6.55 -6.69 9.71
C GLU A 109 -5.95 -8.04 9.28
N ALA A 110 -6.78 -9.04 9.00
CA ALA A 110 -6.33 -10.34 8.53
C ALA A 110 -5.70 -10.25 7.12
N LEU A 111 -6.33 -9.53 6.20
CA LEU A 111 -5.81 -9.29 4.86
C LEU A 111 -4.52 -8.47 4.86
N SER A 112 -4.44 -7.45 5.71
CA SER A 112 -3.25 -6.62 5.86
C SER A 112 -2.07 -7.41 6.42
N ARG A 113 -2.30 -8.28 7.40
CA ARG A 113 -1.26 -9.19 7.93
C ARG A 113 -0.78 -10.16 6.87
N PHE A 114 -1.69 -10.78 6.13
CA PHE A 114 -1.35 -11.67 5.03
C PHE A 114 -0.55 -10.94 3.95
N ALA A 115 -1.00 -9.79 3.49
CA ALA A 115 -0.28 -8.99 2.50
C ALA A 115 1.12 -8.61 2.98
N SER A 116 1.30 -8.31 4.27
CA SER A 116 2.62 -8.00 4.85
C SER A 116 3.55 -9.20 4.93
N SER A 117 3.00 -10.43 5.01
CA SER A 117 3.79 -11.67 5.05
C SER A 117 4.20 -12.21 3.67
N LEU A 118 3.69 -11.63 2.58
CA LEU A 118 4.06 -12.07 1.24
C LEU A 118 5.56 -11.87 0.97
N PRO A 119 6.26 -12.87 0.38
CA PRO A 119 7.69 -12.82 0.10
C PRO A 119 7.97 -11.91 -1.11
N VAL A 120 7.78 -10.62 -0.94
CA VAL A 120 8.10 -9.62 -1.96
C VAL A 120 9.47 -9.05 -1.63
N GLY A 121 10.39 -9.12 -2.60
CA GLY A 121 11.72 -8.54 -2.47
C GLY A 121 11.65 -7.06 -2.06
N GLN A 122 12.66 -6.59 -1.37
CA GLN A 122 12.76 -5.23 -0.80
C GLN A 122 12.66 -4.07 -1.83
N LYS A 123 12.53 -4.39 -3.12
CA LYS A 123 12.35 -3.42 -4.22
C LYS A 123 10.90 -3.14 -4.58
N THR A 124 9.92 -3.45 -3.74
CA THR A 124 8.58 -2.87 -3.93
C THR A 124 8.72 -1.38 -3.72
N ASN A 125 8.63 -0.63 -4.83
CA ASN A 125 8.67 0.82 -4.86
C ASN A 125 7.92 1.38 -3.66
N ALA A 126 8.62 2.01 -2.72
CA ALA A 126 8.02 2.72 -1.59
C ALA A 126 6.93 3.69 -2.09
N ALA A 127 7.06 4.17 -3.33
CA ALA A 127 6.04 4.95 -4.04
C ALA A 127 4.72 4.20 -4.27
N VAL A 128 4.75 2.87 -4.56
CA VAL A 128 3.51 2.09 -4.76
C VAL A 128 2.87 1.78 -3.41
N VAL A 129 3.66 1.40 -2.41
CA VAL A 129 3.19 1.20 -1.03
C VAL A 129 2.68 2.52 -0.45
N GLY A 130 3.36 3.63 -0.68
CA GLY A 130 2.96 4.97 -0.30
C GLY A 130 1.62 5.38 -0.92
N ARG A 131 1.43 5.20 -2.23
CA ARG A 131 0.16 5.48 -2.92
C ARG A 131 -1.00 4.66 -2.37
N LEU A 132 -0.77 3.41 -1.99
CA LEU A 132 -1.80 2.51 -1.46
C LEU A 132 -2.15 2.80 0.00
N MET A 133 -1.20 3.25 0.81
CA MET A 133 -1.45 3.66 2.20
C MET A 133 -2.08 5.06 2.31
N ASN A 134 -2.01 5.87 1.27
CA ASN A 134 -2.40 7.27 1.28
C ASN A 134 -3.90 7.56 1.32
N ASN A 135 -4.74 6.65 0.88
CA ASN A 135 -6.18 6.80 1.06
C ASN A 135 -6.62 6.83 2.54
N ILE A 136 -5.70 6.51 3.47
CA ILE A 136 -5.97 6.48 4.91
C ILE A 136 -5.37 7.70 5.63
N LYS A 137 -4.31 8.33 5.10
CA LYS A 137 -3.52 9.36 5.79
C LYS A 137 -3.51 10.71 5.06
N LEU A 138 -4.68 11.26 4.71
CA LEU A 138 -4.78 12.63 4.16
C LEU A 138 -3.78 12.94 3.03
N GLY A 139 -3.54 12.00 2.12
CA GLY A 139 -2.69 12.24 0.96
C GLY A 139 -1.17 12.26 1.25
N TYR A 140 -0.71 11.68 2.37
CA TYR A 140 0.72 11.63 2.67
C TYR A 140 1.49 10.66 1.75
N TYR A 141 2.46 11.19 0.99
CA TYR A 141 3.35 10.47 0.09
C TYR A 141 4.80 10.66 0.54
N PRO A 142 5.37 9.76 1.36
CA PRO A 142 6.77 9.88 1.73
C PRO A 142 7.64 9.77 0.48
N THR A 143 8.57 10.70 0.33
CA THR A 143 9.55 10.64 -0.76
C THR A 143 10.49 9.47 -0.52
N ASP A 144 10.70 8.66 -1.56
CA ASP A 144 11.61 7.52 -1.52
C ASP A 144 13.06 8.01 -1.33
N PRO A 145 13.87 7.39 -0.43
CA PRO A 145 15.27 7.73 -0.25
C PRO A 145 16.09 7.73 -1.55
N ASP A 146 15.85 6.78 -2.46
CA ASP A 146 16.56 6.72 -3.75
C ASP A 146 16.27 7.95 -4.62
N ASN A 147 15.04 8.49 -4.55
CA ASN A 147 14.68 9.73 -5.25
C ASN A 147 15.31 10.95 -4.59
N ILE A 148 15.51 10.95 -3.27
CA ILE A 148 16.22 12.04 -2.57
C ILE A 148 17.70 12.03 -2.95
N ASP A 149 18.32 10.86 -3.03
CA ASP A 149 19.71 10.71 -3.50
C ASP A 149 19.87 11.19 -4.95
N LEU A 150 18.86 10.95 -5.81
CA LEU A 150 18.85 11.47 -7.17
C LEU A 150 18.75 13.01 -7.18
N LEU A 151 17.90 13.59 -6.34
CA LEU A 151 17.79 15.05 -6.17
C LEU A 151 19.10 15.66 -5.69
N LEU A 152 19.78 15.05 -4.72
CA LEU A 152 21.08 15.50 -4.21
C LEU A 152 22.18 15.55 -5.28
N ARG A 153 22.10 14.67 -6.28
CA ARG A 153 23.03 14.72 -7.45
C ARG A 153 22.74 15.87 -8.39
N GLY A 154 21.49 16.36 -8.44
CA GLY A 154 21.05 17.43 -9.32
C GLY A 154 21.05 18.80 -8.67
N ILE A 155 20.87 18.90 -7.36
CA ILE A 155 20.85 20.15 -6.61
C ILE A 155 22.29 20.55 -6.26
N LYS A 156 22.66 21.79 -6.58
CA LYS A 156 23.96 22.37 -6.18
C LYS A 156 23.71 23.42 -5.10
N PHE A 157 24.28 23.18 -3.94
CA PHE A 157 24.31 24.18 -2.87
C PHE A 157 25.51 25.08 -3.07
N PRO A 158 25.35 26.44 -3.08
CA PRO A 158 26.46 27.36 -3.26
C PRO A 158 27.47 27.24 -2.12
N GLU A 159 28.77 27.21 -2.45
CA GLU A 159 29.82 27.18 -1.45
C GLU A 159 29.90 28.51 -0.67
N GLY A 160 30.06 28.40 0.65
CA GLY A 160 30.22 29.59 1.52
C GLY A 160 28.96 30.41 1.76
N VAL A 161 27.83 30.01 1.21
CA VAL A 161 26.51 30.68 1.41
C VAL A 161 25.55 29.77 2.11
N THR A 162 24.91 30.25 3.17
CA THR A 162 23.83 29.54 3.81
C THR A 162 22.55 29.63 2.97
N THR A 163 22.01 28.52 2.54
CA THR A 163 20.83 28.45 1.67
C THR A 163 19.58 28.12 2.52
N ASN A 164 18.42 28.67 2.15
CA ASN A 164 17.13 28.29 2.74
C ASN A 164 16.47 27.24 1.86
N LEU A 165 16.13 26.09 2.47
CA LEU A 165 15.43 24.98 1.83
C LEU A 165 14.01 24.92 2.39
N LEU A 166 13.00 25.07 1.55
CA LEU A 166 11.59 25.02 1.94
C LEU A 166 10.89 23.84 1.27
N ASP A 167 10.25 23.00 2.07
CA ASP A 167 9.31 21.98 1.60
C ASP A 167 7.88 22.33 2.08
N PRO A 168 6.97 22.75 1.17
CA PRO A 168 5.61 23.14 1.53
C PRO A 168 4.70 21.95 1.90
N CYS A 169 5.18 20.71 1.78
CA CYS A 169 4.43 19.49 2.10
C CYS A 169 5.37 18.45 2.75
N CYS A 170 6.10 18.85 3.78
CA CYS A 170 7.26 18.09 4.30
C CYS A 170 6.91 16.77 4.97
N GLY A 171 5.64 16.49 5.25
CA GLY A 171 5.25 15.30 5.99
C GLY A 171 5.97 15.21 7.33
N CYS A 172 6.57 14.05 7.64
CA CYS A 172 7.40 13.86 8.84
C CYS A 172 8.84 14.42 8.71
N GLY A 173 9.13 15.23 7.71
CA GLY A 173 10.40 15.93 7.52
C GLY A 173 11.60 15.06 7.13
N LYS A 174 11.43 13.75 6.88
CA LYS A 174 12.57 12.84 6.58
C LYS A 174 13.31 13.23 5.31
N ALA A 175 12.58 13.54 4.23
CA ALA A 175 13.18 13.97 2.96
C ALA A 175 13.92 15.28 3.12
N LEU A 176 13.30 16.23 3.80
CA LEU A 176 13.86 17.55 4.05
C LEU A 176 15.16 17.46 4.90
N ARG A 177 15.16 16.64 5.95
CA ARG A 177 16.36 16.38 6.76
C ARG A 177 17.49 15.74 5.94
N GLN A 178 17.17 14.76 5.09
CA GLN A 178 18.16 14.09 4.25
C GLN A 178 18.77 15.07 3.23
N LEU A 179 17.95 15.93 2.61
CA LEU A 179 18.44 16.98 1.70
C LEU A 179 19.29 18.04 2.40
N ALA A 180 18.99 18.36 3.66
CA ALA A 180 19.74 19.33 4.44
C ALA A 180 21.05 18.75 5.00
N GLN A 181 21.14 17.44 5.16
CA GLN A 181 22.27 16.77 5.82
C GLN A 181 23.57 16.98 5.04
N GLY A 182 24.57 17.54 5.72
CA GLY A 182 25.89 17.80 5.12
C GLY A 182 25.96 19.04 4.24
N ASN A 183 24.85 19.78 4.08
CA ASN A 183 24.78 21.01 3.31
C ASN A 183 24.64 22.23 4.24
N ASN A 184 25.22 23.37 3.84
CA ASN A 184 25.09 24.62 4.60
C ASN A 184 23.73 25.26 4.30
N CYS A 185 22.64 24.72 4.94
CA CYS A 185 21.29 25.23 4.73
C CYS A 185 20.43 25.22 5.98
N TYR A 186 19.48 26.13 6.05
CA TYR A 186 18.34 26.07 6.97
C TYR A 186 17.17 25.38 6.28
N ALA A 187 16.60 24.37 6.94
CA ALA A 187 15.47 23.60 6.43
C ALA A 187 14.17 24.06 7.09
N TYR A 188 13.18 24.38 6.26
CA TYR A 188 11.86 24.81 6.69
C TYR A 188 10.82 23.86 6.07
N GLY A 189 9.94 23.30 6.89
CA GLY A 189 8.85 22.43 6.45
C GLY A 189 7.49 23.02 6.78
N VAL A 190 6.51 22.79 5.92
CA VAL A 190 5.09 23.03 6.19
C VAL A 190 4.37 21.71 6.09
N GLU A 191 3.55 21.37 7.09
CA GLU A 191 2.73 20.16 7.11
C GLU A 191 1.36 20.50 7.69
N LEU A 192 0.30 19.98 7.05
CA LEU A 192 -1.08 20.22 7.45
C LEU A 192 -1.55 19.30 8.58
N ASP A 193 -1.01 18.07 8.61
CA ASP A 193 -1.33 17.08 9.64
C ASP A 193 -0.47 17.35 10.88
N GLU A 194 -1.13 17.64 12.00
CA GLU A 194 -0.48 18.03 13.25
C GLU A 194 0.49 16.95 13.77
N SER A 195 0.11 15.68 13.69
CA SER A 195 0.95 14.58 14.19
C SER A 195 2.24 14.41 13.37
N ARG A 196 2.19 14.66 12.05
CA ARG A 196 3.38 14.63 11.19
C ARG A 196 4.23 15.88 11.37
N ALA A 197 3.61 17.04 11.58
CA ALA A 197 4.33 18.27 11.88
C ALA A 197 5.12 18.16 13.20
N GLU A 198 4.57 17.51 14.21
CA GLU A 198 5.27 17.20 15.47
C GLU A 198 6.45 16.22 15.24
N GLU A 199 6.28 15.19 14.40
CA GLU A 199 7.38 14.26 14.05
C GLU A 199 8.52 14.95 13.28
N ALA A 200 8.20 16.04 12.56
CA ALA A 200 9.15 16.77 11.72
C ALA A 200 10.06 17.72 12.53
N GLN A 201 9.70 18.11 13.73
CA GLN A 201 10.48 18.97 14.63
C GLN A 201 11.67 18.22 15.23
#